data_af71691ec5211198f3667476683b4e11
#
_entry.id   af71691ec5211198f3667476683b4e11
#
_cell.length_a   1.000
_cell.length_b   1.000
_cell.length_c   1.000
_cell.angle_alpha   90.00
_cell.angle_beta   90.00
_cell.angle_gamma   90.00
#
_symmetry.space_group_name_H-M   'P 1'
#
loop_
_entity.id
_entity.type
_entity.pdbx_description
1 polymer ?
#
loop_
_entity_poly.entity_id
_entity_poly.type
_entity_poly.pdbx_seq_one_letter_code
_entity_poly.pdbx_strand_id
1 'polypeptide(L)'
;MERGRGPVIAVSGSPGSGKTTYARYLSEKLGLRFISGGKVFRELAREKGLSLIELNKLASVDPKIDIELERKLLEEAMKGNVVIESHLAGWTLRGVADVLIYVKASLKSRLERISKRENRLIDDVLMETSWREAIEANRFLSLYAIDITDLTHFDIVLDTTYLSEEEAKELLFSLTRAILKKRLMTS
;
A
#
# COMPACT_ATOMS: atom_id res chain seq x y z
N MET A 1 -6.15 2.02 -27.43
CA MET A 1 -7.02 2.83 -26.55
C MET A 1 -6.17 3.93 -25.97
N GLU A 2 -6.34 5.16 -26.41
CA GLU A 2 -5.68 6.31 -25.79
C GLU A 2 -6.13 6.41 -24.34
N ARG A 3 -5.20 6.18 -23.44
CA ARG A 3 -5.45 6.42 -22.01
C ARG A 3 -5.40 7.94 -21.77
N GLY A 4 -6.52 8.63 -21.94
CA GLY A 4 -6.64 10.07 -21.64
C GLY A 4 -6.46 10.44 -20.18
N ARG A 5 -6.09 9.46 -19.32
CA ARG A 5 -5.81 9.68 -17.90
C ARG A 5 -4.30 9.65 -17.63
N GLY A 6 -3.85 10.52 -16.74
CA GLY A 6 -2.47 10.51 -16.27
C GLY A 6 -2.09 9.26 -15.45
N PRO A 7 -0.80 9.10 -15.07
CA PRO A 7 -0.26 7.89 -14.49
C PRO A 7 -0.89 7.51 -13.14
N VAL A 8 -0.99 6.20 -12.91
CA VAL A 8 -1.45 5.59 -11.66
C VAL A 8 -0.35 4.68 -11.11
N ILE A 9 0.07 4.93 -9.89
CA ILE A 9 1.10 4.15 -9.19
C ILE A 9 0.46 3.52 -7.96
N ALA A 10 0.54 2.20 -7.83
CA ALA A 10 0.10 1.49 -6.65
C ALA A 10 1.30 1.03 -5.81
N VAL A 11 1.26 1.34 -4.51
CA VAL A 11 2.33 0.98 -3.57
C VAL A 11 1.75 0.11 -2.46
N SER A 12 2.26 -1.12 -2.37
CA SER A 12 1.91 -2.09 -1.32
C SER A 12 3.12 -2.42 -0.44
N GLY A 13 2.86 -3.10 0.65
CA GLY A 13 3.88 -3.58 1.57
C GLY A 13 3.35 -3.83 2.97
N SER A 14 4.11 -4.57 3.77
CA SER A 14 3.76 -4.91 5.16
C SER A 14 3.77 -3.68 6.09
N PRO A 15 3.12 -3.74 7.25
CA PRO A 15 3.25 -2.73 8.30
C PRO A 15 4.73 -2.45 8.64
N GLY A 16 5.10 -1.19 8.76
CA GLY A 16 6.48 -0.78 9.07
C GLY A 16 7.48 -0.85 7.91
N SER A 17 7.09 -1.30 6.70
CA SER A 17 7.99 -1.34 5.54
C SER A 17 8.38 0.04 4.98
N GLY A 18 7.65 1.10 5.33
CA GLY A 18 7.87 2.45 4.81
C GLY A 18 7.00 2.82 3.61
N LYS A 19 6.06 1.96 3.18
CA LYS A 19 5.23 2.20 2.00
C LYS A 19 4.60 3.61 1.94
N THR A 20 4.08 4.13 3.06
CA THR A 20 3.48 5.48 3.11
C THR A 20 4.50 6.58 2.86
N THR A 21 5.69 6.46 3.45
CA THR A 21 6.81 7.41 3.26
C THR A 21 7.20 7.47 1.79
N TYR A 22 7.43 6.33 1.18
CA TYR A 22 7.87 6.24 -0.21
C TYR A 22 6.78 6.63 -1.21
N ALA A 23 5.53 6.23 -0.96
CA ALA A 23 4.41 6.62 -1.80
C ALA A 23 4.18 8.14 -1.79
N ARG A 24 4.30 8.79 -0.62
CA ARG A 24 4.23 10.25 -0.51
C ARG A 24 5.37 10.92 -1.26
N TYR A 25 6.60 10.46 -1.08
CA TYR A 25 7.75 10.98 -1.79
C TYR A 25 7.59 10.89 -3.31
N LEU A 26 7.14 9.73 -3.82
CA LEU A 26 6.86 9.56 -5.25
C LEU A 26 5.78 10.54 -5.75
N SER A 27 4.71 10.73 -4.97
CA SER A 27 3.65 11.67 -5.35
C SER A 27 4.17 13.11 -5.46
N GLU A 28 4.96 13.55 -4.51
CA GLU A 28 5.57 14.89 -4.49
C GLU A 28 6.54 15.09 -5.67
N LYS A 29 7.45 14.13 -5.89
CA LYS A 29 8.45 14.20 -6.97
C LYS A 29 7.86 14.12 -8.37
N LEU A 30 6.75 13.43 -8.53
CA LEU A 30 6.08 13.26 -9.83
C LEU A 30 4.92 14.26 -10.04
N GLY A 31 4.60 15.11 -9.05
CA GLY A 31 3.47 16.04 -9.12
C GLY A 31 2.11 15.33 -9.19
N LEU A 32 1.99 14.17 -8.52
CA LEU A 32 0.77 13.35 -8.52
C LEU A 32 -0.01 13.51 -7.21
N ARG A 33 -1.33 13.27 -7.25
CA ARG A 33 -2.14 13.17 -6.04
C ARG A 33 -1.68 12.00 -5.18
N PHE A 34 -1.81 12.11 -3.86
CA PHE A 34 -1.52 11.02 -2.92
C PHE A 34 -2.78 10.55 -2.21
N ILE A 35 -3.06 9.25 -2.29
CA ILE A 35 -4.17 8.60 -1.60
C ILE A 35 -3.63 7.48 -0.71
N SER A 36 -4.01 7.51 0.56
CA SER A 36 -3.66 6.48 1.54
C SER A 36 -4.89 5.64 1.88
N GLY A 37 -4.82 4.33 1.64
CA GLY A 37 -5.86 3.38 2.03
C GLY A 37 -6.16 3.44 3.53
N GLY A 38 -5.14 3.60 4.37
CA GLY A 38 -5.33 3.80 5.80
C GLY A 38 -6.10 5.09 6.14
N LYS A 39 -5.96 6.16 5.33
CA LYS A 39 -6.76 7.38 5.51
C LYS A 39 -8.22 7.14 5.09
N VAL A 40 -8.43 6.51 3.93
CA VAL A 40 -9.77 6.15 3.44
C VAL A 40 -10.49 5.24 4.42
N PHE A 41 -9.79 4.27 5.01
CA PHE A 41 -10.36 3.38 6.03
C PHE A 41 -10.82 4.14 7.29
N ARG A 42 -10.04 5.14 7.75
CA ARG A 42 -10.45 6.01 8.86
C ARG A 42 -11.66 6.91 8.51
N GLU A 43 -11.75 7.33 7.27
CA GLU A 43 -12.90 8.09 6.77
C GLU A 43 -14.16 7.21 6.74
N LEU A 44 -14.06 5.96 6.29
CA LEU A 44 -15.13 4.97 6.37
C LEU A 44 -15.61 4.72 7.81
N ALA A 45 -14.68 4.64 8.77
CA ALA A 45 -15.06 4.51 10.18
C ALA A 45 -15.93 5.68 10.64
N ARG A 46 -15.52 6.92 10.31
CA ARG A 46 -16.31 8.12 10.65
C ARG A 46 -17.66 8.16 9.95
N GLU A 47 -17.72 7.82 8.67
CA GLU A 47 -18.98 7.76 7.89
C GLU A 47 -19.98 6.77 8.51
N LYS A 48 -19.47 5.66 9.08
CA LYS A 48 -20.30 4.63 9.74
C LYS A 48 -20.55 4.91 11.23
N GLY A 49 -20.03 6.00 11.78
CA GLY A 49 -20.14 6.30 13.21
C GLY A 49 -19.40 5.32 14.12
N LEU A 50 -18.36 4.64 13.59
CA LEU A 50 -17.58 3.62 14.30
C LEU A 50 -16.19 4.17 14.66
N SER A 51 -15.65 3.68 15.78
CA SER A 51 -14.23 3.80 16.06
C SER A 51 -13.41 2.94 15.08
N LEU A 52 -12.12 3.24 14.94
CA LEU A 52 -11.22 2.45 14.11
C LEU A 52 -11.13 0.98 14.56
N ILE A 53 -11.20 0.73 15.88
CA ILE A 53 -11.18 -0.61 16.47
C ILE A 53 -12.45 -1.39 16.08
N GLU A 54 -13.61 -0.74 16.19
CA GLU A 54 -14.89 -1.36 15.81
C GLU A 54 -14.95 -1.67 14.32
N LEU A 55 -14.48 -0.75 13.45
CA LEU A 55 -14.43 -1.00 12.01
C LEU A 55 -13.48 -2.15 11.67
N ASN A 56 -12.32 -2.26 12.33
CA ASN A 56 -11.39 -3.38 12.13
C ASN A 56 -12.02 -4.72 12.56
N LYS A 57 -12.73 -4.76 13.69
CA LYS A 57 -13.48 -5.95 14.12
C LYS A 57 -14.55 -6.33 13.11
N LEU A 58 -15.30 -5.35 12.61
CA LEU A 58 -16.32 -5.60 11.59
C LEU A 58 -15.69 -6.11 10.30
N ALA A 59 -14.61 -5.52 9.82
CA ALA A 59 -13.89 -5.95 8.61
C ALA A 59 -13.33 -7.37 8.72
N SER A 60 -13.07 -7.88 9.94
CA SER A 60 -12.62 -9.26 10.12
C SER A 60 -13.70 -10.31 9.89
N VAL A 61 -14.96 -9.93 9.90
CA VAL A 61 -16.13 -10.83 9.73
C VAL A 61 -17.04 -10.44 8.56
N ASP A 62 -16.97 -9.21 8.08
CA ASP A 62 -17.76 -8.72 6.95
C ASP A 62 -16.86 -8.21 5.82
N PRO A 63 -16.75 -8.96 4.70
CA PRO A 63 -15.92 -8.57 3.56
C PRO A 63 -16.39 -7.28 2.88
N LYS A 64 -17.63 -6.83 3.12
CA LYS A 64 -18.15 -5.59 2.53
C LYS A 64 -17.33 -4.36 2.89
N ILE A 65 -16.70 -4.35 4.07
CA ILE A 65 -15.84 -3.23 4.51
C ILE A 65 -14.61 -3.09 3.63
N ASP A 66 -13.91 -4.20 3.39
CA ASP A 66 -12.73 -4.18 2.50
C ASP A 66 -13.16 -3.90 1.05
N ILE A 67 -14.25 -4.49 0.57
CA ILE A 67 -14.77 -4.23 -0.78
C ILE A 67 -15.10 -2.74 -0.96
N GLU A 68 -15.70 -2.10 0.03
CA GLU A 68 -16.00 -0.67 0.00
C GLU A 68 -14.72 0.18 -0.02
N LEU A 69 -13.71 -0.20 0.77
CA LEU A 69 -12.39 0.44 0.75
C LEU A 69 -11.74 0.33 -0.63
N GLU A 70 -11.62 -0.88 -1.16
CA GLU A 70 -10.96 -1.12 -2.44
C GLU A 70 -11.73 -0.47 -3.60
N ARG A 71 -13.07 -0.42 -3.57
CA ARG A 71 -13.88 0.32 -4.54
C ARG A 71 -13.56 1.81 -4.52
N LYS A 72 -13.47 2.45 -3.33
CA LYS A 72 -13.08 3.86 -3.22
C LYS A 72 -11.67 4.11 -3.77
N LEU A 73 -10.72 3.19 -3.52
CA LEU A 73 -9.36 3.30 -4.06
C LEU A 73 -9.34 3.14 -5.58
N LEU A 74 -10.13 2.21 -6.12
CA LEU A 74 -10.26 2.02 -7.58
C LEU A 74 -10.88 3.25 -8.25
N GLU A 75 -11.91 3.85 -7.66
CA GLU A 75 -12.52 5.09 -8.16
C GLU A 75 -11.49 6.23 -8.24
N GLU A 76 -10.61 6.35 -7.24
CA GLU A 76 -9.52 7.32 -7.26
C GLU A 76 -8.45 7.00 -8.33
N ALA A 77 -8.13 5.70 -8.51
CA ALA A 77 -7.22 5.25 -9.55
C ALA A 77 -7.75 5.57 -10.95
N MET A 78 -9.05 5.39 -11.18
CA MET A 78 -9.69 5.68 -12.47
C MET A 78 -9.61 7.15 -12.87
N LYS A 79 -9.48 8.07 -11.92
CA LYS A 79 -9.27 9.51 -12.20
C LYS A 79 -7.85 9.82 -12.71
N GLY A 80 -6.89 8.90 -12.52
CA GLY A 80 -5.49 9.09 -12.91
C GLY A 80 -4.72 10.13 -12.09
N ASN A 81 -3.48 10.39 -12.47
CA ASN A 81 -2.57 11.33 -11.80
C ASN A 81 -2.45 11.09 -10.31
N VAL A 82 -2.21 9.82 -9.89
CA VAL A 82 -2.29 9.44 -8.48
C VAL A 82 -1.27 8.37 -8.10
N VAL A 83 -0.75 8.50 -6.88
CA VAL A 83 -0.06 7.44 -6.14
C VAL A 83 -1.01 6.96 -5.04
N ILE A 84 -1.36 5.69 -5.07
CA ILE A 84 -2.24 5.05 -4.09
C ILE A 84 -1.41 4.06 -3.27
N GLU A 85 -1.43 4.19 -1.95
CA GLU A 85 -0.82 3.21 -1.05
C GLU A 85 -1.88 2.50 -0.20
N SER A 86 -1.85 1.19 -0.21
CA SER A 86 -2.59 0.36 0.73
C SER A 86 -1.94 -1.01 0.85
N HIS A 87 -2.44 -1.87 1.75
CA HIS A 87 -1.94 -3.24 1.85
C HIS A 87 -2.18 -4.01 0.53
N LEU A 88 -3.36 -3.88 -0.07
CA LEU A 88 -3.77 -4.63 -1.25
C LEU A 88 -3.66 -3.87 -2.58
N ALA A 89 -3.26 -2.59 -2.58
CA ALA A 89 -3.28 -1.75 -3.80
C ALA A 89 -2.61 -2.41 -5.01
N GLY A 90 -1.49 -3.13 -4.81
CA GLY A 90 -0.77 -3.80 -5.89
C GLY A 90 -1.52 -4.99 -6.50
N TRP A 91 -2.42 -5.63 -5.76
CA TRP A 91 -3.27 -6.73 -6.27
C TRP A 91 -4.57 -6.18 -6.85
N THR A 92 -5.25 -5.31 -6.12
CA THR A 92 -6.58 -4.80 -6.49
C THR A 92 -6.55 -3.80 -7.65
N LEU A 93 -5.45 -3.07 -7.81
CA LEU A 93 -5.26 -2.11 -8.90
C LEU A 93 -4.44 -2.63 -10.08
N ARG A 94 -4.11 -3.95 -10.12
CA ARG A 94 -3.28 -4.56 -11.16
C ARG A 94 -3.75 -4.27 -12.59
N GLY A 95 -5.05 -4.21 -12.84
CA GLY A 95 -5.61 -3.90 -14.17
C GLY A 95 -5.64 -2.41 -14.53
N VAL A 96 -5.31 -1.53 -13.57
CA VAL A 96 -5.47 -0.08 -13.68
C VAL A 96 -4.16 0.66 -13.48
N ALA A 97 -3.32 0.23 -12.55
CA ALA A 97 -2.05 0.90 -12.26
C ALA A 97 -1.03 0.75 -13.39
N ASP A 98 -0.30 1.83 -13.64
CA ASP A 98 0.80 1.87 -14.61
C ASP A 98 2.11 1.37 -13.99
N VAL A 99 2.27 1.47 -12.66
CA VAL A 99 3.41 0.89 -11.92
C VAL A 99 2.91 0.27 -10.62
N LEU A 100 3.29 -1.00 -10.42
CA LEU A 100 3.00 -1.77 -9.21
C LEU A 100 4.29 -1.91 -8.39
N ILE A 101 4.28 -1.37 -7.17
CA ILE A 101 5.44 -1.34 -6.28
C ILE A 101 5.13 -2.11 -5.00
N TYR A 102 6.00 -3.04 -4.62
CA TYR A 102 5.98 -3.66 -3.31
C TYR A 102 7.21 -3.27 -2.49
N VAL A 103 6.99 -2.71 -1.31
CA VAL A 103 8.05 -2.34 -0.37
C VAL A 103 8.08 -3.33 0.79
N LYS A 104 9.21 -3.97 1.00
CA LYS A 104 9.43 -4.89 2.11
C LYS A 104 10.62 -4.45 2.98
N ALA A 105 10.68 -4.98 4.18
CA ALA A 105 11.83 -4.94 5.07
C ALA A 105 11.77 -6.15 6.01
N SER A 106 12.90 -6.50 6.63
CA SER A 106 12.94 -7.56 7.65
C SER A 106 11.97 -7.26 8.79
N LEU A 107 11.44 -8.31 9.42
CA LEU A 107 10.55 -8.14 10.57
C LEU A 107 11.19 -7.24 11.64
N LYS A 108 12.45 -7.49 11.98
CA LYS A 108 13.20 -6.68 12.96
C LYS A 108 13.17 -5.19 12.60
N SER A 109 13.56 -4.82 11.37
CA SER A 109 13.57 -3.42 10.92
C SER A 109 12.19 -2.79 10.95
N ARG A 110 11.15 -3.55 10.61
CA ARG A 110 9.76 -3.06 10.64
C ARG A 110 9.28 -2.80 12.06
N LEU A 111 9.58 -3.71 13.00
CA LEU A 111 9.23 -3.55 14.41
C LEU A 111 9.95 -2.36 15.05
N GLU A 112 11.24 -2.18 14.77
CA GLU A 112 12.01 -1.02 15.25
C GLU A 112 11.42 0.30 14.74
N ARG A 113 11.04 0.36 13.46
CA ARG A 113 10.38 1.56 12.87
C ARG A 113 9.02 1.84 13.49
N ILE A 114 8.20 0.83 13.76
CA ILE A 114 6.89 0.96 14.40
C ILE A 114 7.06 1.39 15.86
N SER A 115 7.91 0.69 16.63
CA SER A 115 8.21 0.99 18.03
C SER A 115 8.65 2.44 18.21
N LYS A 116 9.59 2.90 17.39
CA LYS A 116 10.07 4.29 17.41
C LYS A 116 8.96 5.31 17.07
N ARG A 117 8.15 5.01 16.05
CA ARG A 117 7.06 5.90 15.62
C ARG A 117 5.96 6.03 16.67
N GLU A 118 5.64 4.94 17.35
CA GLU A 118 4.52 4.87 18.29
C GLU A 118 4.96 5.03 19.76
N ASN A 119 6.26 5.13 20.00
CA ASN A 119 6.87 5.17 21.35
C ASN A 119 6.40 4.00 22.22
N ARG A 120 6.49 2.77 21.70
CA ARG A 120 6.05 1.52 22.33
C ARG A 120 7.20 0.53 22.45
N LEU A 121 7.09 -0.41 23.38
CA LEU A 121 8.05 -1.52 23.52
C LEU A 121 8.00 -2.44 22.28
N ILE A 122 9.16 -2.94 21.86
CA ILE A 122 9.28 -3.82 20.69
C ILE A 122 8.44 -5.10 20.85
N ASP A 123 8.42 -5.68 22.07
CA ASP A 123 7.68 -6.91 22.32
C ASP A 123 6.16 -6.73 22.15
N ASP A 124 5.61 -5.60 22.60
CA ASP A 124 4.20 -5.27 22.40
C ASP A 124 3.89 -5.10 20.92
N VAL A 125 4.79 -4.43 20.19
CA VAL A 125 4.66 -4.21 18.74
C VAL A 125 4.77 -5.53 17.98
N LEU A 126 5.67 -6.44 18.40
CA LEU A 126 5.85 -7.76 17.79
C LEU A 126 4.56 -8.58 17.87
N MET A 127 3.98 -8.69 19.06
CA MET A 127 2.76 -9.48 19.28
C MET A 127 1.60 -8.94 18.41
N GLU A 128 1.38 -7.63 18.46
CA GLU A 128 0.30 -6.99 17.70
C GLU A 128 0.51 -7.12 16.19
N THR A 129 1.72 -6.82 15.70
CA THR A 129 2.04 -6.85 14.27
C THR A 129 1.93 -8.26 13.70
N SER A 130 2.49 -9.26 14.39
CA SER A 130 2.45 -10.66 13.94
C SER A 130 1.02 -11.20 13.91
N TRP A 131 0.22 -10.91 14.94
CA TRP A 131 -1.19 -11.29 15.00
C TRP A 131 -1.99 -10.66 13.86
N ARG A 132 -1.81 -9.37 13.65
CA ARG A 132 -2.48 -8.62 12.59
C ARG A 132 -2.13 -9.15 11.20
N GLU A 133 -0.83 -9.37 10.91
CA GLU A 133 -0.38 -9.88 9.61
C GLU A 133 -0.94 -11.28 9.33
N ALA A 134 -0.98 -12.16 10.32
CA ALA A 134 -1.56 -13.50 10.17
C ALA A 134 -3.06 -13.45 9.85
N ILE A 135 -3.83 -12.60 10.55
CA ILE A 135 -5.27 -12.42 10.29
C ILE A 135 -5.49 -11.83 8.90
N GLU A 136 -4.75 -10.79 8.54
CA GLU A 136 -4.89 -10.13 7.23
C GLU A 136 -4.55 -11.10 6.09
N ALA A 137 -3.44 -11.85 6.20
CA ALA A 137 -3.05 -12.83 5.18
C ALA A 137 -4.11 -13.91 4.97
N ASN A 138 -4.63 -14.49 6.06
CA ASN A 138 -5.69 -15.50 5.98
C ASN A 138 -6.99 -14.92 5.41
N ARG A 139 -7.36 -13.71 5.81
CA ARG A 139 -8.56 -13.01 5.30
C ARG A 139 -8.45 -12.74 3.81
N PHE A 140 -7.31 -12.21 3.34
CA PHE A 140 -7.12 -11.90 1.93
C PHE A 140 -7.10 -13.14 1.05
N LEU A 141 -6.51 -14.22 1.53
CA LEU A 141 -6.52 -15.49 0.81
C LEU A 141 -7.93 -16.10 0.76
N SER A 142 -8.63 -16.16 1.89
CA SER A 142 -9.93 -16.84 1.98
C SER A 142 -11.08 -16.06 1.34
N LEU A 143 -11.08 -14.73 1.42
CA LEU A 143 -12.20 -13.91 0.91
C LEU A 143 -11.98 -13.41 -0.52
N TYR A 144 -10.72 -13.23 -0.94
CA TYR A 144 -10.38 -12.59 -2.23
C TYR A 144 -9.52 -13.47 -3.12
N ALA A 145 -9.13 -14.67 -2.66
CA ALA A 145 -8.15 -15.52 -3.32
C ALA A 145 -6.82 -14.79 -3.64
N ILE A 146 -6.45 -13.81 -2.79
CA ILE A 146 -5.22 -13.04 -2.91
C ILE A 146 -4.17 -13.64 -1.96
N ASP A 147 -3.16 -14.28 -2.54
CA ASP A 147 -1.95 -14.63 -1.81
C ASP A 147 -1.00 -13.44 -1.77
N ILE A 148 -0.89 -12.79 -0.60
CA ILE A 148 -0.02 -11.62 -0.42
C ILE A 148 1.47 -11.95 -0.44
N THR A 149 1.85 -13.23 -0.53
CA THR A 149 3.24 -13.68 -0.71
C THR A 149 3.63 -13.79 -2.18
N ASP A 150 2.65 -13.86 -3.10
CA ASP A 150 2.90 -13.82 -4.54
C ASP A 150 3.17 -12.38 -5.01
N LEU A 151 4.45 -12.08 -5.21
CA LEU A 151 4.93 -10.79 -5.69
C LEU A 151 5.28 -10.78 -7.18
N THR A 152 4.97 -11.84 -7.92
CA THR A 152 5.40 -12.03 -9.31
C THR A 152 4.88 -10.99 -10.29
N HIS A 153 3.77 -10.34 -9.96
CA HIS A 153 3.14 -9.33 -10.82
C HIS A 153 3.56 -7.89 -10.51
N PHE A 154 4.39 -7.68 -9.48
CA PHE A 154 4.90 -6.34 -9.17
C PHE A 154 6.03 -5.95 -10.12
N ASP A 155 6.01 -4.71 -10.59
CA ASP A 155 7.07 -4.16 -11.45
C ASP A 155 8.34 -3.87 -10.65
N ILE A 156 8.18 -3.50 -9.37
CA ILE A 156 9.28 -3.18 -8.45
C ILE A 156 9.01 -3.87 -7.11
N VAL A 157 9.96 -4.69 -6.66
CA VAL A 157 10.00 -5.21 -5.28
C VAL A 157 11.27 -4.71 -4.62
N LEU A 158 11.14 -3.77 -3.67
CA LEU A 158 12.30 -3.18 -3.00
C LEU A 158 12.38 -3.63 -1.55
N ASP A 159 13.51 -4.28 -1.20
CA ASP A 159 13.86 -4.58 0.19
C ASP A 159 14.62 -3.40 0.79
N THR A 160 14.04 -2.75 1.79
CA THR A 160 14.60 -1.56 2.45
C THR A 160 15.31 -1.89 3.77
N THR A 161 15.61 -3.17 4.02
CA THR A 161 16.21 -3.62 5.29
C THR A 161 17.53 -2.92 5.57
N TYR A 162 18.38 -2.80 4.54
CA TYR A 162 19.73 -2.26 4.64
C TYR A 162 19.91 -0.90 3.95
N LEU A 163 18.80 -0.30 3.48
CA LEU A 163 18.82 1.00 2.85
C LEU A 163 18.44 2.09 3.86
N SER A 164 19.09 3.22 3.79
CA SER A 164 18.60 4.45 4.40
C SER A 164 17.30 4.88 3.72
N GLU A 165 16.53 5.72 4.39
CA GLU A 165 15.27 6.24 3.82
C GLU A 165 15.52 6.99 2.52
N GLU A 166 16.60 7.79 2.44
CA GLU A 166 16.93 8.59 1.26
C GLU A 166 17.38 7.71 0.08
N GLU A 167 18.22 6.69 0.31
CA GLU A 167 18.62 5.75 -0.74
C GLU A 167 17.40 5.01 -1.32
N ALA A 168 16.51 4.54 -0.45
CA ALA A 168 15.30 3.85 -0.90
C ALA A 168 14.37 4.78 -1.71
N LYS A 169 14.23 6.06 -1.31
CA LYS A 169 13.46 7.08 -2.04
C LYS A 169 14.00 7.29 -3.45
N GLU A 170 15.32 7.53 -3.58
CA GLU A 170 15.94 7.80 -4.87
C GLU A 170 15.88 6.58 -5.81
N LEU A 171 16.12 5.38 -5.29
CA LEU A 171 15.99 4.13 -6.06
C LEU A 171 14.57 3.94 -6.58
N LEU A 172 13.55 4.07 -5.71
CA LEU A 172 12.15 3.94 -6.12
C LEU A 172 11.76 4.98 -7.15
N PHE A 173 12.17 6.23 -6.97
CA PHE A 173 11.88 7.29 -7.93
C PHE A 173 12.50 7.00 -9.30
N SER A 174 13.77 6.60 -9.32
CA SER A 174 14.51 6.31 -10.57
C SER A 174 13.86 5.15 -11.34
N LEU A 175 13.53 4.04 -10.65
CA LEU A 175 12.89 2.88 -11.25
C LEU A 175 11.48 3.20 -11.74
N THR A 176 10.67 3.87 -10.92
CA THR A 176 9.30 4.27 -11.27
C THR A 176 9.29 5.15 -12.51
N ARG A 177 10.16 6.15 -12.56
CA ARG A 177 10.28 7.06 -13.72
C ARG A 177 10.70 6.32 -14.98
N ALA A 178 11.64 5.36 -14.87
CA ALA A 178 12.08 4.57 -16.02
C ALA A 178 10.96 3.69 -16.60
N ILE A 179 10.14 3.06 -15.74
CA ILE A 179 8.99 2.24 -16.15
C ILE A 179 7.92 3.12 -16.79
N LEU A 180 7.54 4.23 -16.14
CA LEU A 180 6.54 5.16 -16.68
C LEU A 180 6.94 5.66 -18.05
N LYS A 181 8.21 6.07 -18.24
CA LYS A 181 8.70 6.52 -19.54
C LYS A 181 8.50 5.47 -20.63
N LYS A 182 8.81 4.21 -20.36
CA LYS A 182 8.63 3.12 -21.35
C LYS A 182 7.16 2.88 -21.65
N ARG A 183 6.31 2.78 -20.63
CA ARG A 183 4.87 2.50 -20.82
C ARG A 183 4.11 3.61 -21.53
N LEU A 184 4.50 4.88 -21.31
CA LEU A 184 3.92 6.02 -22.03
C LEU A 184 4.41 6.14 -23.47
N MET A 185 5.56 5.56 -23.81
CA MET A 185 6.06 5.54 -25.20
C MET A 185 5.51 4.37 -26.03
N THR A 186 4.92 3.35 -25.40
CA THR A 186 4.36 2.15 -26.05
C THR A 186 2.83 2.14 -26.08
N SER A 187 2.19 3.13 -25.53
CA SER A 187 0.72 3.35 -25.54
C SER A 187 0.32 4.38 -26.57
#